data_20d9d4a5533400ffb19223f28891b5ca
#
_entry.id   20d9d4a5533400ffb19223f28891b5ca
#
_cell.length_a   1.000
_cell.length_b   1.000
_cell.length_c   1.000
_cell.angle_alpha   90.00
_cell.angle_beta   90.00
_cell.angle_gamma   90.00
#
_symmetry.space_group_name_H-M   'P 1'
#
loop_
_entity.id
_entity.type
_entity.pdbx_description
1 polymer ?
#
loop_
_entity_poly.entity_id
_entity_poly.type
_entity_poly.pdbx_seq_one_letter_code
_entity_poly.pdbx_strand_id
1 'polypeptide(L)'
;MGHIINSTYIYGTFFAVIPYVKVTLMITFLSVGLGTILGLLSCVLQQNKVPVLSQLSYLYVLLCRSIPNMVLLYLVYYGLPILFLALEDQTGVHVPFEKVPATFVAVVGLTLHTGAYLSEIFRAALQSVPKGQMEAAQAIGMTWFQAFRRIVLPQATVFALPLFTNQFLNTMKSTSIVFVITVIELFGAAKLYTEENSQYFEAYIVVAGLFWVMGIVFEFIFHRLEIYASKYKRGNAL
;
A
#
# COMPACT_ATOMS: atom_id res chain seq x y z
N MET A 1 -2.44 -14.14 44.28
CA MET A 1 -2.89 -14.38 42.91
C MET A 1 -2.29 -13.26 42.06
N GLY A 2 -1.25 -13.56 41.28
CA GLY A 2 -0.66 -12.57 40.37
C GLY A 2 -1.70 -12.14 39.36
N HIS A 3 -1.82 -10.85 39.11
CA HIS A 3 -2.67 -10.33 38.04
C HIS A 3 -2.27 -11.02 36.74
N ILE A 4 -3.21 -11.72 36.07
CA ILE A 4 -2.99 -12.40 34.79
C ILE A 4 -2.52 -11.41 33.73
N ILE A 5 -2.84 -10.13 33.90
CA ILE A 5 -2.45 -9.02 33.02
C ILE A 5 -1.84 -7.89 33.89
N ASN A 6 -0.67 -7.43 33.49
CA ASN A 6 0.05 -6.34 34.18
C ASN A 6 -0.34 -4.97 33.56
N SER A 7 -1.27 -4.26 34.22
CA SER A 7 -1.74 -2.94 33.76
C SER A 7 -0.65 -1.88 33.72
N THR A 8 0.30 -1.91 34.66
CA THR A 8 1.43 -0.98 34.70
C THR A 8 2.32 -1.17 33.46
N TYR A 9 2.51 -2.42 33.04
CA TYR A 9 3.29 -2.72 31.84
C TYR A 9 2.57 -2.30 30.55
N ILE A 10 1.25 -2.49 30.46
CA ILE A 10 0.43 -1.98 29.35
C ILE A 10 0.62 -0.46 29.19
N TYR A 11 0.54 0.27 30.30
CA TYR A 11 0.73 1.71 30.31
C TYR A 11 2.14 2.12 29.88
N GLY A 12 3.17 1.47 30.42
CA GLY A 12 4.56 1.70 30.03
C GLY A 12 4.81 1.42 28.56
N THR A 13 4.30 0.30 28.04
CA THR A 13 4.39 -0.05 26.62
C THR A 13 3.74 1.01 25.74
N PHE A 14 2.54 1.50 26.10
CA PHE A 14 1.86 2.52 25.32
C PHE A 14 2.73 3.75 25.07
N PHE A 15 3.34 4.30 26.14
CA PHE A 15 4.22 5.46 26.00
C PHE A 15 5.52 5.16 25.27
N ALA A 16 6.04 3.95 25.39
CA ALA A 16 7.24 3.52 24.69
C ALA A 16 7.02 3.41 23.18
N VAL A 17 5.84 2.93 22.73
CA VAL A 17 5.60 2.63 21.31
C VAL A 17 4.89 3.74 20.55
N ILE A 18 4.12 4.62 21.22
CA ILE A 18 3.34 5.68 20.57
C ILE A 18 4.18 6.61 19.64
N PRO A 19 5.47 6.94 19.95
CA PRO A 19 6.29 7.74 19.04
C PRO A 19 6.53 7.07 17.67
N TYR A 20 6.43 5.74 17.61
CA TYR A 20 6.69 4.96 16.39
C TYR A 20 5.46 4.87 15.45
N VAL A 21 4.29 5.33 15.90
CA VAL A 21 3.11 5.51 15.04
C VAL A 21 3.46 6.36 13.82
N LYS A 22 4.27 7.41 14.00
CA LYS A 22 4.71 8.26 12.89
C LYS A 22 5.50 7.49 11.83
N VAL A 23 6.33 6.52 12.24
CA VAL A 23 7.14 5.70 11.32
C VAL A 23 6.23 4.76 10.53
N THR A 24 5.29 4.09 11.21
CA THR A 24 4.26 3.26 10.61
C THR A 24 3.47 4.04 9.55
N LEU A 25 2.97 5.23 9.91
CA LEU A 25 2.20 6.08 8.99
C LEU A 25 3.06 6.61 7.83
N MET A 26 4.29 7.03 8.08
CA MET A 26 5.22 7.48 7.04
C MET A 26 5.45 6.39 5.99
N ILE A 27 5.78 5.17 6.43
CA ILE A 27 5.98 4.03 5.53
C ILE A 27 4.69 3.74 4.75
N THR A 28 3.54 3.77 5.43
CA THR A 28 2.23 3.54 4.80
C THR A 28 1.95 4.54 3.69
N PHE A 29 2.03 5.84 3.98
CA PHE A 29 1.71 6.88 3.02
C PHE A 29 2.68 6.90 1.84
N LEU A 30 3.98 6.72 2.08
CA LEU A 30 4.98 6.63 1.02
C LEU A 30 4.72 5.41 0.12
N SER A 31 4.51 4.24 0.73
CA SER A 31 4.29 3.00 -0.03
C SER A 31 2.97 3.01 -0.81
N VAL A 32 1.89 3.54 -0.23
CA VAL A 32 0.61 3.67 -0.94
C VAL A 32 0.68 4.74 -2.02
N GLY A 33 1.29 5.88 -1.75
CA GLY A 33 1.46 6.97 -2.73
C GLY A 33 2.25 6.51 -3.95
N LEU A 34 3.45 5.97 -3.74
CA LEU A 34 4.29 5.43 -4.82
C LEU A 34 3.64 4.20 -5.48
N GLY A 35 3.01 3.33 -4.69
CA GLY A 35 2.26 2.18 -5.17
C GLY A 35 1.07 2.57 -6.05
N THR A 36 0.40 3.70 -5.75
CA THR A 36 -0.67 4.24 -6.59
C THR A 36 -0.14 4.64 -7.96
N ILE A 37 1.00 5.34 -8.01
CA ILE A 37 1.63 5.72 -9.27
C ILE A 37 2.02 4.48 -10.08
N LEU A 38 2.71 3.53 -9.44
CA LEU A 38 3.13 2.29 -10.08
C LEU A 38 1.95 1.44 -10.54
N GLY A 39 0.89 1.36 -9.75
CA GLY A 39 -0.35 0.64 -10.07
C GLY A 39 -1.10 1.26 -11.24
N LEU A 40 -1.21 2.60 -11.29
CA LEU A 40 -1.80 3.31 -12.43
C LEU A 40 -0.99 3.10 -13.70
N LEU A 41 0.33 3.24 -13.65
CA LEU A 41 1.21 2.98 -14.79
C LEU A 41 1.04 1.55 -15.31
N SER A 42 1.06 0.56 -14.42
CA SER A 42 0.86 -0.85 -14.77
C SER A 42 -0.51 -1.09 -15.41
N CYS A 43 -1.56 -0.51 -14.85
CA CYS A 43 -2.92 -0.61 -15.39
C CYS A 43 -2.99 -0.01 -16.82
N VAL A 44 -2.43 1.17 -17.03
CA VAL A 44 -2.43 1.85 -18.35
C VAL A 44 -1.64 1.05 -19.38
N LEU A 45 -0.45 0.54 -19.03
CA LEU A 45 0.38 -0.27 -19.92
C LEU A 45 -0.33 -1.55 -20.36
N GLN A 46 -0.99 -2.23 -19.44
CA GLN A 46 -1.74 -3.46 -19.74
C GLN A 46 -2.99 -3.21 -20.57
N GLN A 47 -3.76 -2.14 -20.27
CA GLN A 47 -4.97 -1.81 -21.04
C GLN A 47 -4.66 -1.39 -22.47
N ASN A 48 -3.60 -0.61 -22.68
CA ASN A 48 -3.20 -0.15 -24.01
C ASN A 48 -2.37 -1.20 -24.78
N LYS A 49 -2.12 -2.37 -24.16
CA LYS A 49 -1.34 -3.47 -24.77
C LYS A 49 0.00 -2.99 -25.34
N VAL A 50 0.68 -2.06 -24.63
CA VAL A 50 1.98 -1.51 -25.07
C VAL A 50 2.98 -2.66 -25.24
N PRO A 51 3.55 -2.86 -26.44
CA PRO A 51 4.45 -3.99 -26.70
C PRO A 51 5.59 -4.06 -25.68
N VAL A 52 5.93 -5.27 -25.24
CA VAL A 52 6.96 -5.57 -24.23
C VAL A 52 6.58 -5.05 -22.84
N LEU A 53 6.26 -3.76 -22.67
CA LEU A 53 5.98 -3.14 -21.38
C LEU A 53 4.71 -3.71 -20.72
N SER A 54 3.69 -4.05 -21.50
CA SER A 54 2.48 -4.68 -20.94
C SER A 54 2.77 -6.09 -20.43
N GLN A 55 3.65 -6.84 -21.09
CA GLN A 55 4.05 -8.18 -20.66
C GLN A 55 4.91 -8.13 -19.39
N LEU A 56 5.87 -7.19 -19.32
CA LEU A 56 6.68 -6.96 -18.13
C LEU A 56 5.80 -6.51 -16.94
N SER A 57 4.86 -5.62 -17.19
CA SER A 57 3.90 -5.17 -16.18
C SER A 57 3.00 -6.31 -15.70
N TYR A 58 2.53 -7.18 -16.61
CA TYR A 58 1.75 -8.36 -16.23
C TYR A 58 2.57 -9.33 -15.37
N LEU A 59 3.83 -9.60 -15.76
CA LEU A 59 4.73 -10.44 -14.99
C LEU A 59 5.01 -9.86 -13.60
N TYR A 60 5.27 -8.56 -13.51
CA TYR A 60 5.44 -7.85 -12.24
C TYR A 60 4.21 -8.04 -11.33
N VAL A 61 3.01 -7.75 -11.85
CA VAL A 61 1.76 -7.87 -11.07
C VAL A 61 1.53 -9.31 -10.63
N LEU A 62 1.75 -10.28 -11.52
CA LEU A 62 1.63 -11.70 -11.22
C LEU A 62 2.58 -12.13 -10.10
N LEU A 63 3.87 -11.80 -10.20
CA LEU A 63 4.88 -12.18 -9.21
C LEU A 63 4.60 -11.53 -7.84
N CYS A 64 4.39 -10.21 -7.81
CA CYS A 64 4.20 -9.49 -6.55
C CYS A 64 2.89 -9.85 -5.81
N ARG A 65 1.89 -10.37 -6.53
CA ARG A 65 0.65 -10.86 -5.91
C ARG A 65 0.70 -12.33 -5.51
N SER A 66 1.58 -13.13 -6.13
CA SER A 66 1.71 -14.55 -5.84
C SER A 66 2.71 -14.84 -4.72
N ILE A 67 3.68 -13.96 -4.51
CA ILE A 67 4.71 -14.13 -3.49
C ILE A 67 4.20 -13.58 -2.14
N PRO A 68 4.37 -14.29 -1.01
CA PRO A 68 4.07 -13.76 0.31
C PRO A 68 4.81 -12.45 0.57
N ASN A 69 4.12 -11.45 1.14
CA ASN A 69 4.67 -10.11 1.34
C ASN A 69 6.02 -10.11 2.09
N MET A 70 6.15 -10.96 3.12
CA MET A 70 7.41 -11.12 3.86
C MET A 70 8.56 -11.61 2.96
N VAL A 71 8.29 -12.59 2.10
CA VAL A 71 9.29 -13.13 1.17
C VAL A 71 9.68 -12.10 0.12
N LEU A 72 8.70 -11.36 -0.40
CA LEU A 72 8.96 -10.25 -1.34
C LEU A 72 9.86 -9.19 -0.68
N LEU A 73 9.61 -8.85 0.58
CA LEU A 73 10.42 -7.89 1.31
C LEU A 73 11.88 -8.37 1.46
N TYR A 74 12.10 -9.66 1.78
CA TYR A 74 13.44 -10.23 1.82
C TYR A 74 14.12 -10.25 0.45
N LEU A 75 13.37 -10.57 -0.62
CA LEU A 75 13.92 -10.52 -1.98
C LEU A 75 14.39 -9.10 -2.35
N VAL A 76 13.64 -8.08 -1.96
CA VAL A 76 14.04 -6.68 -2.17
C VAL A 76 15.26 -6.35 -1.30
N TYR A 77 15.24 -6.72 -0.02
CA TYR A 77 16.30 -6.39 0.92
C TYR A 77 17.66 -7.00 0.56
N TYR A 78 17.66 -8.27 0.18
CA TYR A 78 18.90 -8.96 -0.24
C TYR A 78 19.21 -8.80 -1.73
N GLY A 79 18.21 -8.57 -2.56
CA GLY A 79 18.37 -8.44 -4.01
C GLY A 79 18.85 -7.06 -4.48
N LEU A 80 18.45 -5.98 -3.80
CA LEU A 80 18.90 -4.64 -4.17
C LEU A 80 20.42 -4.47 -4.14
N PRO A 81 21.17 -4.91 -3.11
CA PRO A 81 22.64 -4.85 -3.12
C PRO A 81 23.24 -5.58 -4.31
N ILE A 82 22.73 -6.77 -4.63
CA ILE A 82 23.21 -7.57 -5.77
C ILE A 82 22.98 -6.82 -7.09
N LEU A 83 21.80 -6.21 -7.24
CA LEU A 83 21.48 -5.39 -8.42
C LEU A 83 22.42 -4.19 -8.55
N PHE A 84 22.72 -3.49 -7.47
CA PHE A 84 23.62 -2.34 -7.49
C PHE A 84 25.06 -2.74 -7.80
N LEU A 85 25.56 -3.85 -7.26
CA LEU A 85 26.87 -4.39 -7.61
C LEU A 85 26.96 -4.76 -9.10
N ALA A 86 25.93 -5.40 -9.65
CA ALA A 86 25.90 -5.74 -11.06
C ALA A 86 25.85 -4.49 -11.98
N LEU A 87 25.17 -3.43 -11.54
CA LEU A 87 25.17 -2.14 -12.25
C LEU A 87 26.52 -1.44 -12.17
N GLU A 88 27.19 -1.49 -11.02
CA GLU A 88 28.55 -0.95 -10.84
C GLU A 88 29.54 -1.61 -11.77
N ASP A 89 29.52 -2.95 -11.85
CA ASP A 89 30.38 -3.72 -12.77
C ASP A 89 30.19 -3.32 -14.25
N GLN A 90 28.96 -2.97 -14.65
CA GLN A 90 28.63 -2.58 -16.03
C GLN A 90 28.88 -1.10 -16.32
N THR A 91 28.66 -0.22 -15.37
CA THR A 91 28.66 1.23 -15.58
C THR A 91 29.87 1.94 -14.98
N GLY A 92 30.61 1.29 -14.07
CA GLY A 92 31.69 1.89 -13.28
C GLY A 92 31.19 2.90 -12.23
N VAL A 93 29.87 3.04 -12.03
CA VAL A 93 29.28 3.97 -11.05
C VAL A 93 29.05 3.26 -9.72
N HIS A 94 29.87 3.59 -8.72
CA HIS A 94 29.73 3.04 -7.37
C HIS A 94 28.51 3.62 -6.65
N VAL A 95 27.58 2.77 -6.23
CA VAL A 95 26.44 3.15 -5.39
C VAL A 95 26.64 2.55 -3.99
N PRO A 96 26.92 3.36 -2.95
CA PRO A 96 27.18 2.87 -1.60
C PRO A 96 25.89 2.38 -0.94
N PHE A 97 25.48 1.15 -1.25
CA PHE A 97 24.23 0.57 -0.76
C PHE A 97 24.21 0.44 0.78
N GLU A 98 25.35 0.27 1.42
CA GLU A 98 25.50 0.23 2.88
C GLU A 98 25.03 1.51 3.58
N LYS A 99 24.94 2.63 2.83
CA LYS A 99 24.39 3.90 3.33
C LYS A 99 22.88 4.03 3.13
N VAL A 100 22.25 3.08 2.41
CA VAL A 100 20.81 3.10 2.16
C VAL A 100 20.06 2.67 3.42
N PRO A 101 19.18 3.53 3.98
CA PRO A 101 18.42 3.17 5.17
C PRO A 101 17.50 1.97 4.93
N ALA A 102 17.41 1.04 5.87
CA ALA A 102 16.47 -0.10 5.78
C ALA A 102 15.02 0.36 5.58
N THR A 103 14.65 1.52 6.09
CA THR A 103 13.33 2.14 5.86
C THR A 103 13.07 2.43 4.39
N PHE A 104 14.07 2.84 3.61
CA PHE A 104 13.93 3.02 2.16
C PHE A 104 13.63 1.68 1.48
N VAL A 105 14.35 0.63 1.85
CA VAL A 105 14.12 -0.72 1.31
C VAL A 105 12.72 -1.23 1.66
N ALA A 106 12.26 -0.96 2.89
CA ALA A 106 10.90 -1.26 3.34
C ALA A 106 9.85 -0.57 2.47
N VAL A 107 10.03 0.73 2.20
CA VAL A 107 9.13 1.51 1.32
C VAL A 107 9.14 0.93 -0.09
N VAL A 108 10.29 0.58 -0.65
CA VAL A 108 10.39 -0.03 -1.99
C VAL A 108 9.63 -1.35 -2.04
N GLY A 109 9.89 -2.27 -1.10
CA GLY A 109 9.23 -3.58 -1.04
C GLY A 109 7.71 -3.48 -0.91
N LEU A 110 7.23 -2.64 0.02
CA LEU A 110 5.80 -2.39 0.20
C LEU A 110 5.17 -1.64 -0.98
N THR A 111 5.92 -0.76 -1.66
CA THR A 111 5.47 -0.10 -2.90
C THR A 111 5.23 -1.10 -4.01
N LEU A 112 6.16 -2.03 -4.23
CA LEU A 112 6.02 -3.08 -5.24
C LEU A 112 4.79 -3.96 -4.94
N HIS A 113 4.63 -4.40 -3.69
CA HIS A 113 3.48 -5.18 -3.29
C HIS A 113 2.16 -4.40 -3.49
N THR A 114 2.06 -3.18 -2.94
CA THR A 114 0.85 -2.36 -2.98
C THR A 114 0.50 -1.96 -4.40
N GLY A 115 1.49 -1.58 -5.22
CA GLY A 115 1.30 -1.19 -6.62
C GLY A 115 0.73 -2.32 -7.49
N ALA A 116 1.15 -3.56 -7.24
CA ALA A 116 0.63 -4.72 -7.94
C ALA A 116 -0.87 -4.95 -7.64
N TYR A 117 -1.29 -4.81 -6.38
CA TYR A 117 -2.70 -4.91 -6.00
C TYR A 117 -3.52 -3.72 -6.54
N LEU A 118 -2.99 -2.50 -6.43
CA LEU A 118 -3.66 -1.30 -6.94
C LEU A 118 -3.83 -1.33 -8.46
N SER A 119 -2.88 -1.91 -9.22
CA SER A 119 -3.02 -2.11 -10.66
C SER A 119 -4.29 -2.89 -11.01
N GLU A 120 -4.54 -3.99 -10.31
CA GLU A 120 -5.74 -4.80 -10.50
C GLU A 120 -7.02 -4.10 -10.04
N ILE A 121 -6.96 -3.36 -8.92
CA ILE A 121 -8.09 -2.56 -8.43
C ILE A 121 -8.48 -1.51 -9.47
N PHE A 122 -7.53 -0.78 -10.04
CA PHE A 122 -7.80 0.23 -11.07
C PHE A 122 -8.33 -0.41 -12.35
N ARG A 123 -7.76 -1.54 -12.76
CA ARG A 123 -8.23 -2.29 -13.93
C ARG A 123 -9.68 -2.77 -13.73
N ALA A 124 -9.99 -3.37 -12.58
CA ALA A 124 -11.33 -3.83 -12.26
C ALA A 124 -12.34 -2.67 -12.19
N ALA A 125 -11.96 -1.55 -11.61
CA ALA A 125 -12.79 -0.35 -11.52
C ALA A 125 -13.11 0.23 -12.90
N LEU A 126 -12.15 0.32 -13.81
CA LEU A 126 -12.37 0.78 -15.17
C LEU A 126 -13.27 -0.20 -15.95
N GLN A 127 -13.10 -1.50 -15.75
CA GLN A 127 -13.92 -2.53 -16.39
C GLN A 127 -15.35 -2.63 -15.84
N SER A 128 -15.60 -2.12 -14.62
CA SER A 128 -16.94 -2.11 -14.02
C SER A 128 -17.88 -1.07 -14.66
N VAL A 129 -17.34 -0.11 -15.40
CA VAL A 129 -18.15 0.88 -16.13
C VAL A 129 -18.64 0.25 -17.44
N PRO A 130 -19.97 0.21 -17.69
CA PRO A 130 -20.50 -0.36 -18.91
C PRO A 130 -19.95 0.35 -20.16
N LYS A 131 -19.55 -0.42 -21.18
CA LYS A 131 -18.99 0.11 -22.45
C LYS A 131 -19.94 1.07 -23.14
N GLY A 132 -21.25 0.84 -23.06
CA GLY A 132 -22.27 1.72 -23.61
C GLY A 132 -22.22 3.17 -23.10
N GLN A 133 -21.64 3.41 -21.93
CA GLN A 133 -21.42 4.77 -21.41
C GLN A 133 -20.42 5.56 -22.29
N MET A 134 -19.34 4.91 -22.70
CA MET A 134 -18.37 5.50 -23.62
C MET A 134 -18.97 5.70 -25.01
N GLU A 135 -19.67 4.69 -25.52
CA GLU A 135 -20.30 4.71 -26.85
C GLU A 135 -21.37 5.80 -26.93
N ALA A 136 -22.26 5.91 -25.95
CA ALA A 136 -23.27 6.95 -25.88
C ALA A 136 -22.68 8.37 -25.84
N ALA A 137 -21.59 8.56 -25.05
CA ALA A 137 -20.90 9.84 -24.99
C ALA A 137 -20.29 10.23 -26.34
N GLN A 138 -19.70 9.29 -27.06
CA GLN A 138 -19.13 9.53 -28.37
C GLN A 138 -20.23 9.79 -29.41
N ALA A 139 -21.39 9.13 -29.33
CA ALA A 139 -22.53 9.36 -30.21
C ALA A 139 -23.07 10.79 -30.12
N ILE A 140 -22.95 11.47 -28.98
CA ILE A 140 -23.32 12.90 -28.82
C ILE A 140 -22.16 13.86 -29.11
N GLY A 141 -21.06 13.37 -29.72
CA GLY A 141 -19.96 14.20 -30.20
C GLY A 141 -18.83 14.43 -29.18
N MET A 142 -18.79 13.72 -28.03
CA MET A 142 -17.65 13.82 -27.13
C MET A 142 -16.43 13.10 -27.72
N THR A 143 -15.25 13.71 -27.59
CA THR A 143 -13.99 13.02 -27.85
C THR A 143 -13.76 11.91 -26.81
N TRP A 144 -12.94 10.91 -27.15
CA TRP A 144 -12.60 9.84 -26.21
C TRP A 144 -12.12 10.37 -24.86
N PHE A 145 -11.24 11.37 -24.87
CA PHE A 145 -10.71 11.96 -23.64
C PHE A 145 -11.78 12.69 -22.82
N GLN A 146 -12.70 13.40 -23.47
CA GLN A 146 -13.83 14.06 -22.82
C GLN A 146 -14.76 13.03 -22.16
N ALA A 147 -15.12 11.98 -22.88
CA ALA A 147 -15.97 10.90 -22.39
C ALA A 147 -15.29 10.15 -21.24
N PHE A 148 -14.00 9.82 -21.38
CA PHE A 148 -13.22 9.18 -20.31
C PHE A 148 -13.20 10.02 -19.04
N ARG A 149 -12.79 11.29 -19.14
CA ARG A 149 -12.64 12.18 -17.98
C ARG A 149 -13.96 12.54 -17.30
N ARG A 150 -15.03 12.74 -18.08
CA ARG A 150 -16.31 13.26 -17.56
C ARG A 150 -17.30 12.17 -17.18
N ILE A 151 -17.21 10.99 -17.77
CA ILE A 151 -18.19 9.92 -17.59
C ILE A 151 -17.58 8.67 -17.00
N VAL A 152 -16.50 8.12 -17.61
CA VAL A 152 -15.94 6.84 -17.19
C VAL A 152 -15.14 6.97 -15.89
N LEU A 153 -14.21 7.91 -15.83
CA LEU A 153 -13.30 8.06 -14.68
C LEU A 153 -14.05 8.34 -13.37
N PRO A 154 -15.04 9.23 -13.28
CA PRO A 154 -15.80 9.45 -12.06
C PRO A 154 -16.56 8.20 -11.59
N GLN A 155 -17.16 7.45 -12.53
CA GLN A 155 -17.85 6.21 -12.20
C GLN A 155 -16.87 5.13 -11.71
N ALA A 156 -15.75 4.95 -12.42
CA ALA A 156 -14.68 4.03 -12.02
C ALA A 156 -14.12 4.37 -10.63
N THR A 157 -13.99 5.67 -10.29
CA THR A 157 -13.50 6.11 -8.97
C THR A 157 -14.44 5.65 -7.85
N VAL A 158 -15.76 5.69 -8.04
CA VAL A 158 -16.72 5.19 -7.05
C VAL A 158 -16.53 3.70 -6.77
N PHE A 159 -16.19 2.91 -7.79
CA PHE A 159 -15.89 1.47 -7.63
C PHE A 159 -14.49 1.22 -7.05
N ALA A 160 -13.52 2.04 -7.43
CA ALA A 160 -12.14 1.87 -6.96
C ALA A 160 -11.99 2.19 -5.46
N LEU A 161 -12.72 3.19 -4.95
CA LEU A 161 -12.46 3.81 -3.65
C LEU A 161 -12.59 2.83 -2.48
N PRO A 162 -13.64 1.97 -2.35
CA PRO A 162 -13.72 0.98 -1.28
C PRO A 162 -12.58 -0.05 -1.33
N LEU A 163 -12.19 -0.48 -2.53
CA LEU A 163 -11.10 -1.42 -2.72
C LEU A 163 -9.74 -0.78 -2.40
N PHE A 164 -9.58 0.49 -2.76
CA PHE A 164 -8.41 1.29 -2.39
C PHE A 164 -8.29 1.45 -0.87
N THR A 165 -9.41 1.74 -0.18
CA THR A 165 -9.48 1.81 1.28
C THR A 165 -8.97 0.52 1.91
N ASN A 166 -9.48 -0.62 1.46
CA ASN A 166 -9.02 -1.92 1.94
C ASN A 166 -7.52 -2.15 1.69
N GLN A 167 -7.01 -1.77 0.52
CA GLN A 167 -5.59 -1.90 0.22
C GLN A 167 -4.73 -0.96 1.07
N PHE A 168 -5.17 0.26 1.33
CA PHE A 168 -4.51 1.19 2.25
C PHE A 168 -4.38 0.59 3.65
N LEU A 169 -5.48 0.08 4.21
CA LEU A 169 -5.49 -0.55 5.54
C LEU A 169 -4.64 -1.82 5.59
N ASN A 170 -4.62 -2.61 4.51
CA ASN A 170 -3.75 -3.78 4.39
C ASN A 170 -2.28 -3.38 4.36
N THR A 171 -1.91 -2.34 3.61
CA THR A 171 -0.54 -1.84 3.56
C THR A 171 -0.10 -1.30 4.93
N MET A 172 -0.98 -0.57 5.63
CA MET A 172 -0.72 -0.07 6.98
C MET A 172 -0.44 -1.22 7.96
N LYS A 173 -1.25 -2.28 7.94
CA LYS A 173 -1.00 -3.48 8.77
C LYS A 173 0.26 -4.22 8.35
N SER A 174 0.59 -4.24 7.07
CA SER A 174 1.80 -4.87 6.54
C SER A 174 3.09 -4.16 6.95
N THR A 175 3.04 -2.93 7.46
CA THR A 175 4.25 -2.29 7.99
C THR A 175 4.85 -3.05 9.17
N SER A 176 4.06 -3.80 9.93
CA SER A 176 4.57 -4.65 11.02
C SER A 176 5.59 -5.72 10.57
N ILE A 177 5.56 -6.09 9.28
CA ILE A 177 6.50 -7.07 8.72
C ILE A 177 7.89 -6.47 8.53
N VAL A 178 8.04 -5.14 8.39
CA VAL A 178 9.33 -4.52 8.08
C VAL A 178 10.36 -4.64 9.22
N PHE A 179 9.90 -5.04 10.41
CA PHE A 179 10.81 -5.37 11.50
C PHE A 179 11.79 -6.50 11.15
N VAL A 180 11.43 -7.42 10.25
CA VAL A 180 12.31 -8.52 9.81
C VAL A 180 13.57 -8.04 9.07
N ILE A 181 13.52 -6.81 8.55
CA ILE A 181 14.66 -6.13 7.91
C ILE A 181 15.18 -4.97 8.79
N THR A 182 15.03 -5.09 10.11
CA THR A 182 15.55 -4.17 11.13
C THR A 182 14.91 -2.78 11.20
N VAL A 183 13.79 -2.53 10.52
CA VAL A 183 13.07 -1.26 10.62
C VAL A 183 12.19 -1.26 11.86
N ILE A 184 12.47 -0.31 12.76
CA ILE A 184 11.71 -0.17 14.02
C ILE A 184 10.53 0.77 13.75
N GLU A 185 9.36 0.18 13.58
CA GLU A 185 8.07 0.83 13.55
C GLU A 185 7.25 0.42 14.80
N LEU A 186 5.95 0.62 14.82
CA LEU A 186 5.10 0.39 16.00
C LEU A 186 5.21 -1.03 16.58
N PHE A 187 5.15 -2.08 15.75
CA PHE A 187 5.28 -3.47 16.18
C PHE A 187 6.72 -3.78 16.61
N GLY A 188 7.70 -3.33 15.84
CA GLY A 188 9.12 -3.53 16.15
C GLY A 188 9.52 -2.88 17.48
N ALA A 189 9.02 -1.67 17.75
CA ALA A 189 9.24 -0.99 19.01
C ALA A 189 8.67 -1.76 20.22
N ALA A 190 7.47 -2.31 20.09
CA ALA A 190 6.87 -3.15 21.12
C ALA A 190 7.68 -4.43 21.36
N LYS A 191 8.13 -5.06 20.28
CA LYS A 191 8.95 -6.27 20.38
C LYS A 191 10.26 -6.01 21.13
N LEU A 192 10.97 -4.93 20.82
CA LEU A 192 12.18 -4.54 21.53
C LEU A 192 11.90 -4.21 23.02
N TYR A 193 10.79 -3.53 23.31
CA TYR A 193 10.40 -3.20 24.68
C TYR A 193 10.11 -4.45 25.52
N THR A 194 9.66 -5.54 24.90
CA THR A 194 9.35 -6.81 25.60
C THR A 194 10.59 -7.68 25.87
N GLU A 195 11.71 -7.46 25.17
CA GLU A 195 12.92 -8.29 25.33
C GLU A 195 13.47 -8.26 26.77
N GLU A 196 13.31 -7.14 27.47
CA GLU A 196 13.78 -7.00 28.85
C GLU A 196 12.86 -7.66 29.90
N ASN A 197 11.55 -7.77 29.63
CA ASN A 197 10.54 -8.14 30.65
C ASN A 197 9.70 -9.37 30.30
N SER A 198 9.86 -9.94 29.12
CA SER A 198 9.12 -11.13 28.62
C SER A 198 7.58 -11.03 28.67
N GLN A 199 7.02 -9.80 28.77
CA GLN A 199 5.57 -9.55 28.83
C GLN A 199 4.99 -9.27 27.44
N TYR A 200 5.12 -10.24 26.55
CA TYR A 200 4.74 -10.12 25.13
C TYR A 200 3.25 -9.91 24.92
N PHE A 201 2.40 -10.57 25.72
CA PHE A 201 0.96 -10.51 25.55
C PHE A 201 0.41 -9.10 25.79
N GLU A 202 0.82 -8.46 26.89
CA GLU A 202 0.43 -7.10 27.23
C GLU A 202 0.89 -6.08 26.17
N ALA A 203 2.12 -6.22 25.68
CA ALA A 203 2.64 -5.35 24.64
C ALA A 203 1.86 -5.50 23.33
N TYR A 204 1.53 -6.71 22.93
CA TYR A 204 0.77 -6.93 21.70
C TYR A 204 -0.69 -6.49 21.81
N ILE A 205 -1.31 -6.49 23.00
CA ILE A 205 -2.61 -5.85 23.23
C ILE A 205 -2.52 -4.35 22.90
N VAL A 206 -1.47 -3.67 23.36
CA VAL A 206 -1.26 -2.23 23.07
C VAL A 206 -1.10 -1.99 21.57
N VAL A 207 -0.25 -2.78 20.92
CA VAL A 207 -0.03 -2.67 19.47
C VAL A 207 -1.31 -2.92 18.69
N ALA A 208 -2.05 -3.98 19.05
CA ALA A 208 -3.33 -4.30 18.42
C ALA A 208 -4.34 -3.15 18.59
N GLY A 209 -4.42 -2.58 19.80
CA GLY A 209 -5.26 -1.42 20.09
C GLY A 209 -4.90 -0.19 19.24
N LEU A 210 -3.60 0.11 19.10
CA LEU A 210 -3.13 1.24 18.30
C LEU A 210 -3.41 1.03 16.80
N PHE A 211 -3.13 -0.16 16.25
CA PHE A 211 -3.49 -0.47 14.85
C PHE A 211 -5.00 -0.42 14.63
N TRP A 212 -5.78 -0.88 15.60
CA TRP A 212 -7.25 -0.84 15.53
C TRP A 212 -7.76 0.60 15.50
N VAL A 213 -7.27 1.47 16.41
CA VAL A 213 -7.63 2.89 16.43
C VAL A 213 -7.24 3.58 15.12
N MET A 214 -6.01 3.37 14.63
CA MET A 214 -5.59 3.89 13.32
C MET A 214 -6.51 3.40 12.21
N GLY A 215 -6.86 2.11 12.23
CA GLY A 215 -7.78 1.51 11.26
C GLY A 215 -9.14 2.21 11.23
N ILE A 216 -9.77 2.40 12.40
CA ILE A 216 -11.06 3.12 12.52
C ILE A 216 -10.95 4.55 11.99
N VAL A 217 -9.88 5.28 12.34
CA VAL A 217 -9.69 6.66 11.89
C VAL A 217 -9.62 6.73 10.35
N PHE A 218 -8.80 5.87 9.72
CA PHE A 218 -8.68 5.88 8.27
C PHE A 218 -9.93 5.36 7.57
N GLU A 219 -10.58 4.33 8.09
CA GLU A 219 -11.86 3.84 7.57
C GLU A 219 -12.92 4.95 7.59
N PHE A 220 -13.01 5.70 8.68
CA PHE A 220 -13.91 6.85 8.78
C PHE A 220 -13.58 7.93 7.74
N ILE A 221 -12.30 8.28 7.56
CA ILE A 221 -11.86 9.28 6.57
C ILE A 221 -12.24 8.81 5.15
N PHE A 222 -11.89 7.59 4.78
CA PHE A 222 -12.18 7.04 3.45
C PHE A 222 -13.68 6.88 3.21
N HIS A 223 -14.45 6.47 4.21
CA HIS A 223 -15.91 6.40 4.10
C HIS A 223 -16.55 7.76 3.77
N ARG A 224 -16.01 8.85 4.34
CA ARG A 224 -16.45 10.21 3.96
C ARG A 224 -16.14 10.54 2.51
N LEU A 225 -14.96 10.12 2.02
CA LEU A 225 -14.58 10.28 0.61
C LEU A 225 -15.48 9.44 -0.31
N GLU A 226 -15.84 8.23 0.09
CA GLU A 226 -16.76 7.36 -0.65
C GLU A 226 -18.16 7.98 -0.78
N ILE A 227 -18.71 8.52 0.30
CA ILE A 227 -19.99 9.25 0.27
C ILE A 227 -19.91 10.45 -0.68
N TYR A 228 -18.83 11.21 -0.62
CA TYR A 228 -18.64 12.36 -1.51
C TYR A 228 -18.58 11.93 -2.99
N ALA A 229 -17.78 10.92 -3.29
CA ALA A 229 -17.66 10.37 -4.65
C ALA A 229 -18.99 9.77 -5.16
N SER A 230 -19.77 9.10 -4.29
CA SER A 230 -21.03 8.46 -4.67
C SER A 230 -22.15 9.45 -5.04
N LYS A 231 -22.07 10.72 -4.59
CA LYS A 231 -23.01 11.78 -5.00
C LYS A 231 -23.00 12.00 -6.51
N TYR A 232 -21.84 11.80 -7.14
CA TYR A 232 -21.71 11.89 -8.59
C TYR A 232 -22.53 10.83 -9.32
N LYS A 233 -22.64 9.61 -8.75
CA LYS A 233 -23.44 8.53 -9.33
C LYS A 233 -24.94 8.81 -9.21
N ARG A 234 -25.39 9.45 -8.12
CA ARG A 234 -26.81 9.77 -7.87
C ARG A 234 -27.30 10.96 -8.71
N GLY A 235 -26.44 11.95 -8.97
CA GLY A 235 -26.80 13.14 -9.76
C GLY A 235 -26.95 12.87 -11.26
N ASN A 236 -26.43 11.74 -11.76
CA ASN A 236 -26.55 11.35 -13.18
C ASN A 236 -27.61 10.25 -13.42
N ALA A 237 -28.41 9.91 -12.40
CA ALA A 237 -29.48 8.91 -12.49
C ALA A 237 -30.91 9.56 -12.58
N LEU A 238 -30.96 10.88 -12.75
CA LEU A 238 -32.14 11.68 -13.11
C LEU A 238 -31.96 12.24 -14.52
#